data_f914a171870c39af56c47e4ccc511ef6
#
_entry.id   f914a171870c39af56c47e4ccc511ef6
#
_cell.length_a   1.000
_cell.length_b   1.000
_cell.length_c   1.000
_cell.angle_alpha   90.00
_cell.angle_beta   90.00
_cell.angle_gamma   90.00
#
_symmetry.space_group_name_H-M   'P 1'
#
loop_
_entity.id
_entity.type
_entity.pdbx_description
1 polymer ?
#
loop_
_entity_poly.entity_id
_entity_poly.type
_entity_poly.pdbx_seq_one_letter_code
_entity_poly.pdbx_strand_id
1 'polypeptide(L)'
;MKIDERALLQERVRTLVLRHALEAVLERLAVAAREAGKDAEAELLDLEQALVSATRSMADRASSQKLAVLVAVEDANTTIRTAFDAAHDRLEALRLVHLTVIETPDAVAA
;
A
#
# COMPACT_ATOMS: atom_id res chain seq x y z
N MET A 1 -32.81 -1.75 8.75
CA MET A 1 -31.85 -2.87 8.87
C MET A 1 -31.24 -3.22 7.53
N LYS A 2 -32.03 -3.48 6.50
CA LYS A 2 -31.48 -3.76 5.16
C LYS A 2 -30.68 -2.61 4.57
N ILE A 3 -31.03 -1.36 4.91
CA ILE A 3 -30.31 -0.16 4.45
C ILE A 3 -28.89 -0.15 5.03
N ASP A 4 -28.76 -0.52 6.31
CA ASP A 4 -27.47 -0.54 6.98
C ASP A 4 -26.54 -1.63 6.44
N GLU A 5 -27.11 -2.80 6.11
CA GLU A 5 -26.36 -3.88 5.49
C GLU A 5 -25.83 -3.50 4.11
N ARG A 6 -26.68 -2.83 3.32
CA ARG A 6 -26.29 -2.36 1.99
C ARG A 6 -25.21 -1.29 2.09
N ALA A 7 -25.36 -0.34 3.01
CA ALA A 7 -24.38 0.70 3.23
C ALA A 7 -23.04 0.10 3.67
N LEU A 8 -23.07 -0.88 4.57
CA LEU A 8 -21.88 -1.56 5.04
C LEU A 8 -21.20 -2.32 3.91
N LEU A 9 -21.96 -2.99 3.05
CA LEU A 9 -21.42 -3.69 1.89
C LEU A 9 -20.78 -2.71 0.92
N GLN A 10 -21.43 -1.58 0.65
CA GLN A 10 -20.87 -0.54 -0.22
C GLN A 10 -19.56 -0.01 0.31
N GLU A 11 -19.46 0.22 1.62
CA GLU A 11 -18.23 0.68 2.25
C GLU A 11 -17.11 -0.36 2.14
N ARG A 12 -17.43 -1.63 2.32
CA ARG A 12 -16.46 -2.71 2.16
C ARG A 12 -15.94 -2.81 0.73
N VAL A 13 -16.84 -2.71 -0.23
CA VAL A 13 -16.47 -2.73 -1.65
C VAL A 13 -15.60 -1.52 -1.99
N ARG A 14 -15.99 -0.34 -1.52
CA ARG A 14 -15.22 0.89 -1.73
C ARG A 14 -13.81 0.75 -1.17
N THR A 15 -13.70 0.29 0.07
CA THR A 15 -12.40 0.08 0.72
C THR A 15 -11.54 -0.91 -0.06
N LEU A 16 -12.13 -2.01 -0.50
CA LEU A 16 -11.42 -3.02 -1.28
C LEU A 16 -10.93 -2.46 -2.61
N VAL A 17 -11.77 -1.72 -3.33
CA VAL A 17 -11.41 -1.10 -4.61
C VAL A 17 -10.29 -0.09 -4.42
N LEU A 18 -10.39 0.77 -3.40
CA LEU A 18 -9.37 1.77 -3.10
C LEU A 18 -8.05 1.12 -2.71
N ARG A 19 -8.10 0.04 -1.93
CA ARG A 19 -6.89 -0.70 -1.56
C ARG A 19 -6.20 -1.28 -2.79
N HIS A 20 -6.95 -1.91 -3.68
CA HIS A 20 -6.38 -2.46 -4.90
C HIS A 20 -5.83 -1.37 -5.83
N ALA A 21 -6.53 -0.24 -5.92
CA ALA A 21 -6.04 0.90 -6.68
C ALA A 21 -4.72 1.43 -6.11
N LEU A 22 -4.63 1.53 -4.78
CA LEU A 22 -3.41 1.97 -4.12
C LEU A 22 -2.27 0.97 -4.36
N GLU A 23 -2.53 -0.32 -4.24
CA GLU A 23 -1.54 -1.36 -4.54
C GLU A 23 -1.00 -1.22 -5.96
N ALA A 24 -1.87 -0.99 -6.95
CA ALA A 24 -1.46 -0.82 -8.33
C ALA A 24 -0.59 0.42 -8.54
N VAL A 25 -0.96 1.53 -7.92
CA VAL A 25 -0.17 2.77 -7.98
C VAL A 25 1.20 2.58 -7.33
N LEU A 26 1.24 1.94 -6.17
CA LEU A 26 2.49 1.68 -5.45
C LEU A 26 3.42 0.77 -6.26
N GLU A 27 2.87 -0.23 -6.91
CA GLU A 27 3.65 -1.12 -7.77
C GLU A 27 4.30 -0.34 -8.93
N ARG A 28 3.54 0.53 -9.57
CA ARG A 28 4.07 1.36 -10.66
C ARG A 28 5.11 2.36 -10.17
N LEU A 29 4.87 2.95 -9.00
CA LEU A 29 5.82 3.87 -8.39
C LEU A 29 7.14 3.17 -8.07
N ALA A 30 7.05 1.96 -7.52
CA ALA A 30 8.23 1.16 -7.19
C ALA A 30 9.04 0.79 -8.44
N VAL A 31 8.37 0.40 -9.51
CA VAL A 31 9.02 0.08 -10.78
C VAL A 31 9.70 1.32 -11.35
N ALA A 32 9.02 2.47 -11.33
CA ALA A 32 9.57 3.73 -11.83
C ALA A 32 10.81 4.16 -11.02
N ALA A 33 10.75 4.04 -9.69
CA ALA A 33 11.88 4.37 -8.83
C ALA A 33 13.08 3.48 -9.13
N ARG A 34 12.84 2.20 -9.33
CA ARG A 34 13.87 1.22 -9.66
C ARG A 34 14.51 1.52 -11.01
N GLU A 35 13.71 1.86 -12.01
CA GLU A 35 14.21 2.25 -13.34
C GLU A 35 15.02 3.53 -13.29
N ALA A 36 14.70 4.43 -12.36
CA ALA A 36 15.46 5.66 -12.13
C ALA A 36 16.73 5.45 -11.30
N GLY A 37 17.02 4.22 -10.90
CA GLY A 37 18.19 3.91 -10.08
C GLY A 37 18.03 4.23 -8.62
N LYS A 38 16.81 4.45 -8.15
CA LYS A 38 16.53 4.77 -6.75
C LYS A 38 16.20 3.48 -5.98
N ASP A 39 16.33 3.56 -4.66
CA ASP A 39 15.93 2.48 -3.77
C ASP A 39 14.40 2.48 -3.63
N ALA A 40 13.75 1.56 -4.34
CA ALA A 40 12.29 1.47 -4.36
C ALA A 40 11.70 1.18 -2.97
N GLU A 41 12.37 0.35 -2.16
CA GLU A 41 11.89 0.04 -0.82
C GLU A 41 11.92 1.27 0.08
N ALA A 42 12.98 2.06 0.02
CA ALA A 42 13.10 3.30 0.78
C ALA A 42 12.05 4.32 0.33
N GLU A 43 11.80 4.44 -0.97
CA GLU A 43 10.77 5.33 -1.51
C GLU A 43 9.38 4.93 -1.02
N LEU A 44 9.08 3.64 -1.02
CA LEU A 44 7.80 3.15 -0.50
C LEU A 44 7.66 3.41 1.00
N LEU A 45 8.71 3.19 1.76
CA LEU A 45 8.68 3.41 3.20
C LEU A 45 8.45 4.88 3.53
N ASP A 46 9.13 5.79 2.84
CA ASP A 46 8.95 7.23 3.03
C ASP A 46 7.53 7.65 2.71
N LEU A 47 6.96 7.13 1.62
CA LEU A 47 5.60 7.43 1.24
C LEU A 47 4.59 6.88 2.26
N GLU A 48 4.79 5.66 2.75
CA GLU A 48 3.95 5.07 3.79
C GLU A 48 3.92 5.94 5.03
N GLN A 49 5.08 6.36 5.51
CA GLN A 49 5.19 7.23 6.68
C GLN A 49 4.49 8.56 6.45
N ALA A 50 4.64 9.15 5.28
CA ALA A 50 3.98 10.40 4.93
C ALA A 50 2.45 10.26 4.92
N LEU A 51 1.93 9.18 4.35
CA LEU A 51 0.49 8.93 4.29
C LEU A 51 -0.09 8.65 5.68
N VAL A 52 0.57 7.83 6.49
CA VAL A 52 0.13 7.54 7.85
C VAL A 52 0.15 8.81 8.70
N SER A 53 1.18 9.61 8.58
CA SER A 53 1.31 10.88 9.30
C SER A 53 0.21 11.85 8.90
N ALA A 54 -0.08 11.97 7.59
CA ALA A 54 -1.14 12.83 7.08
C ALA A 54 -2.51 12.40 7.62
N THR A 55 -2.77 11.10 7.65
CA THR A 55 -4.03 10.55 8.14
C THR A 55 -4.21 10.85 9.63
N ARG A 56 -3.16 10.70 10.43
CA ARG A 56 -3.19 11.02 11.85
C ARG A 56 -3.39 12.51 12.10
N SER A 57 -2.79 13.34 11.27
CA SER A 57 -2.96 14.79 11.35
C SER A 57 -4.42 15.20 11.09
N MET A 58 -5.13 14.48 10.22
CA MET A 58 -6.56 14.71 10.00
C MET A 58 -7.37 14.42 11.26
N ALA A 59 -7.01 13.38 12.01
CA ALA A 59 -7.67 13.04 13.27
C ALA A 59 -7.48 14.15 14.31
N ASP A 60 -6.30 14.74 14.38
CA ASP A 60 -5.99 15.81 15.33
C ASP A 60 -6.79 17.07 15.07
N ARG A 61 -7.21 17.31 13.83
CA ARG A 61 -8.01 18.47 13.46
C ARG A 61 -9.49 18.31 13.78
N ALA A 62 -9.96 17.08 14.00
CA ALA A 62 -11.35 16.81 14.30
C ALA A 62 -11.60 17.10 15.77
N SER A 63 -12.37 18.16 16.08
CA SER A 63 -12.63 18.58 17.45
C SER A 63 -13.85 17.90 18.08
N SER A 64 -14.82 17.47 17.24
CA SER A 64 -16.02 16.77 17.70
C SER A 64 -15.96 15.33 17.23
N GLN A 65 -16.49 14.39 17.96
CA GLN A 65 -16.49 12.96 17.62
C GLN A 65 -15.08 12.35 17.51
N LYS A 66 -14.19 12.78 18.40
CA LYS A 66 -12.79 12.38 18.36
C LYS A 66 -12.60 10.86 18.36
N LEU A 67 -13.39 10.12 19.14
CA LEU A 67 -13.26 8.66 19.18
C LEU A 67 -13.63 8.01 17.85
N ALA A 68 -14.74 8.43 17.24
CA ALA A 68 -15.15 7.89 15.95
C ALA A 68 -14.13 8.19 14.86
N VAL A 69 -13.55 9.39 14.89
CA VAL A 69 -12.50 9.78 13.94
C VAL A 69 -11.23 8.95 14.15
N LEU A 70 -10.84 8.72 15.40
CA LEU A 70 -9.65 7.90 15.70
C LEU A 70 -9.83 6.46 15.21
N VAL A 71 -11.00 5.87 15.39
CA VAL A 71 -11.29 4.52 14.90
C VAL A 71 -11.20 4.49 13.37
N ALA A 72 -11.82 5.47 12.70
CA ALA A 72 -11.79 5.55 11.24
C ALA A 72 -10.37 5.74 10.71
N VAL A 73 -9.55 6.56 11.38
CA VAL A 73 -8.14 6.78 11.00
C VAL A 73 -7.33 5.50 11.18
N GLU A 74 -7.54 4.76 12.27
CA GLU A 74 -6.82 3.50 12.47
C GLU A 74 -7.22 2.45 11.44
N ASP A 75 -8.48 2.39 11.04
CA ASP A 75 -8.93 1.52 9.97
C ASP A 75 -8.30 1.91 8.63
N ALA A 76 -8.26 3.20 8.33
CA ALA A 76 -7.62 3.70 7.12
C ALA A 76 -6.11 3.40 7.12
N ASN A 77 -5.44 3.57 8.24
CA ASN A 77 -4.02 3.26 8.37
C ASN A 77 -3.75 1.77 8.18
N THR A 78 -4.62 0.92 8.69
CA THR A 78 -4.52 -0.53 8.47
C THR A 78 -4.61 -0.86 6.98
N THR A 79 -5.55 -0.22 6.27
CA THR A 79 -5.70 -0.40 4.82
C THR A 79 -4.45 0.07 4.08
N ILE A 80 -3.91 1.23 4.45
CA ILE A 80 -2.68 1.77 3.87
C ILE A 80 -1.52 0.80 4.07
N ARG A 81 -1.30 0.35 5.31
CA ARG A 81 -0.21 -0.58 5.62
C ARG A 81 -0.35 -1.89 4.87
N THR A 82 -1.55 -2.42 4.75
CA THR A 82 -1.81 -3.65 4.00
C THR A 82 -1.42 -3.48 2.53
N ALA A 83 -1.75 -2.33 1.93
CA ALA A 83 -1.38 -2.04 0.54
C ALA A 83 0.14 -1.93 0.36
N PHE A 84 0.83 -1.26 1.30
CA PHE A 84 2.29 -1.13 1.24
C PHE A 84 2.97 -2.47 1.48
N ASP A 85 2.47 -3.30 2.40
CA ASP A 85 3.00 -4.63 2.63
C ASP A 85 2.90 -5.49 1.36
N ALA A 86 1.77 -5.42 0.67
CA ALA A 86 1.59 -6.11 -0.61
C ALA A 86 2.58 -5.60 -1.67
N ALA A 87 2.83 -4.29 -1.72
CA ALA A 87 3.79 -3.69 -2.64
C ALA A 87 5.22 -4.15 -2.33
N HIS A 88 5.60 -4.18 -1.05
CA HIS A 88 6.91 -4.66 -0.62
C HIS A 88 7.10 -6.15 -0.97
N ASP A 89 6.06 -6.97 -0.76
CA ASP A 89 6.10 -8.38 -1.11
C ASP A 89 6.30 -8.59 -2.60
N ARG A 90 5.66 -7.77 -3.43
CA ARG A 90 5.83 -7.83 -4.88
C ARG A 90 7.22 -7.42 -5.31
N LEU A 91 7.79 -6.38 -4.70
CA LEU A 91 9.16 -5.97 -4.95
C LEU A 91 10.14 -7.08 -4.60
N GLU A 92 9.93 -7.72 -3.47
CA GLU A 92 10.79 -8.84 -3.04
C GLU A 92 10.69 -10.00 -4.02
N ALA A 93 9.49 -10.34 -4.48
CA ALA A 93 9.28 -11.38 -5.47
C ALA A 93 9.99 -11.06 -6.78
N LEU A 94 9.90 -9.81 -7.26
CA LEU A 94 10.59 -9.35 -8.47
C LEU A 94 12.10 -9.41 -8.31
N ARG A 95 12.60 -9.05 -7.14
CA ARG A 95 14.03 -9.13 -6.83
C ARG A 95 14.53 -10.56 -6.89
N LEU A 96 13.77 -11.50 -6.31
CA LEU A 96 14.13 -12.92 -6.34
C LEU A 96 14.13 -13.48 -7.76
N VAL A 97 13.15 -13.11 -8.57
CA VAL A 97 13.10 -13.51 -9.98
C VAL A 97 14.31 -12.98 -10.74
N HIS A 98 14.66 -11.72 -10.50
CA HIS A 98 15.82 -11.09 -11.13
C HIS A 98 17.12 -11.80 -10.75
N LEU A 99 17.30 -12.12 -9.47
CA LEU A 99 18.48 -12.85 -9.01
C LEU A 99 18.55 -14.26 -9.61
N THR A 100 17.43 -14.94 -9.73
CA THR A 100 17.36 -16.27 -10.33
C THR A 100 17.76 -16.21 -11.80
N VAL A 101 17.32 -15.21 -12.55
CA VAL A 101 17.68 -15.02 -13.95
C VAL A 101 19.18 -14.76 -14.10
N ILE A 102 19.77 -13.99 -13.19
CA ILE A 102 21.21 -13.68 -13.22
C ILE A 102 22.04 -14.94 -12.89
N GLU A 103 21.56 -15.79 -11.98
CA GLU A 103 22.29 -16.99 -11.56
C GLU A 103 22.26 -18.11 -12.60
N THR A 104 21.27 -18.12 -13.51
CA THR A 104 21.08 -19.18 -14.48
C THR A 104 21.60 -18.92 -15.89
N PRO A 105 22.12 -17.72 -16.28
CA PRO A 105 22.56 -17.50 -17.65
C PRO A 105 23.74 -18.37 -18.06
N ASP A 106 24.62 -18.74 -17.14
CA ASP A 106 25.76 -19.60 -17.43
C ASP A 106 25.33 -21.02 -17.78
N ALA A 107 24.31 -21.53 -17.14
CA ALA A 107 23.74 -22.84 -17.45
C ALA A 107 23.11 -22.86 -18.84
N VAL A 108 22.54 -21.76 -19.27
CA VAL A 108 21.95 -21.63 -20.60
C VAL A 108 23.01 -21.46 -21.67
N ALA A 109 24.10 -20.77 -21.36
CA ALA A 109 25.21 -20.54 -22.30
C ALA A 109 26.04 -21.79 -22.53
N ALA A 110 26.03 -22.68 -21.58
CA ALA A 110 26.76 -23.94 -21.70
C ALA A 110 26.01 -24.94 -22.56
#